data_4e93317eb8f3423fb272f0d88d6b9669
#
_entry.id   4e93317eb8f3423fb272f0d88d6b9669
#
_cell.length_a   1.000
_cell.length_b   1.000
_cell.length_c   1.000
_cell.angle_alpha   90.00
_cell.angle_beta   90.00
_cell.angle_gamma   90.00
#
_symmetry.space_group_name_H-M   'P 1'
#
loop_
_entity.id
_entity.type
_entity.pdbx_description
1 polymer ?
#
loop_
_entity_poly.entity_id
_entity_poly.type
_entity_poly.pdbx_seq_one_letter_code
_entity_poly.pdbx_strand_id
1 'polypeptide(L)'
;MAAWQPVFESSRDIVGDDLFDLIYTDPDARKREQVANACRDDVPTQVWVAEFEDEITEFITFKMNNDRLVGEIGNNAVSPDFQGRGIGTQMYEFVLGKMKDAGMNGAIVETGSDDAYARARQAYEKVGFSGAIPSLRYHIEL
;
A
#
# COMPACT_ATOMS: atom_id res chain seq x y z
N MET A 1 -11.40 4.34 0.86
CA MET A 1 -11.15 4.46 2.32
C MET A 1 -11.53 3.20 3.08
N ALA A 2 -12.67 2.55 2.82
CA ALA A 2 -13.10 1.34 3.55
C ALA A 2 -12.03 0.23 3.67
N ALA A 3 -11.18 0.05 2.66
CA ALA A 3 -10.11 -0.96 2.68
C ALA A 3 -9.03 -0.71 3.77
N TRP A 4 -8.87 0.53 4.27
CA TRP A 4 -7.91 0.88 5.33
C TRP A 4 -8.50 0.94 6.73
N GLN A 5 -9.83 0.86 6.90
CA GLN A 5 -10.46 0.91 8.21
C GLN A 5 -9.89 -0.13 9.19
N PRO A 6 -9.72 -1.42 8.81
CA PRO A 6 -9.14 -2.42 9.71
C PRO A 6 -7.70 -2.07 10.15
N VAL A 7 -6.94 -1.39 9.28
CA VAL A 7 -5.58 -0.94 9.60
C VAL A 7 -5.59 0.20 10.62
N PHE A 8 -6.51 1.15 10.48
CA PHE A 8 -6.65 2.25 11.44
C PHE A 8 -7.13 1.75 12.79
N GLU A 9 -8.10 0.82 12.80
CA GLU A 9 -8.58 0.17 14.02
C GLU A 9 -7.46 -0.59 14.73
N SER A 10 -6.71 -1.43 14.02
CA SER A 10 -5.56 -2.14 14.57
C SER A 10 -4.50 -1.19 15.14
N SER A 11 -4.20 -0.11 14.43
CA SER A 11 -3.24 0.89 14.90
C SER A 11 -3.73 1.60 16.17
N ARG A 12 -5.02 1.90 16.26
CA ARG A 12 -5.67 2.49 17.42
C ARG A 12 -5.61 1.54 18.64
N ASP A 13 -5.90 0.26 18.44
CA ASP A 13 -5.84 -0.76 19.50
C ASP A 13 -4.42 -0.91 20.06
N ILE A 14 -3.39 -0.81 19.22
CA ILE A 14 -1.98 -0.92 19.62
C ILE A 14 -1.50 0.32 20.36
N VAL A 15 -1.86 1.50 19.88
CA VAL A 15 -1.34 2.80 20.40
C VAL A 15 -2.18 3.30 21.60
N GLY A 16 -3.46 2.96 21.65
CA GLY A 16 -4.46 3.48 22.59
C GLY A 16 -5.17 4.73 22.01
N ASP A 17 -6.45 4.89 22.38
CA ASP A 17 -7.33 5.91 21.78
C ASP A 17 -6.77 7.33 21.90
N ASP A 18 -6.40 7.75 23.10
CA ASP A 18 -5.97 9.13 23.36
C ASP A 18 -4.71 9.49 22.56
N LEU A 19 -3.71 8.61 22.58
CA LEU A 19 -2.45 8.84 21.89
C LEU A 19 -2.61 8.70 20.36
N PHE A 20 -3.48 7.79 19.91
CA PHE A 20 -3.80 7.66 18.50
C PHE A 20 -4.46 8.94 17.95
N ASP A 21 -5.48 9.48 18.64
CA ASP A 21 -6.19 10.69 18.22
C ASP A 21 -5.28 11.94 18.25
N LEU A 22 -4.36 11.99 19.20
CA LEU A 22 -3.36 13.05 19.28
C LEU A 22 -2.40 13.06 18.08
N ILE A 23 -1.91 11.89 17.68
CA ILE A 23 -0.85 11.75 16.65
C ILE A 23 -1.44 11.62 15.24
N TYR A 24 -2.54 10.90 15.09
CA TYR A 24 -3.16 10.57 13.81
C TYR A 24 -4.47 11.32 13.59
N THR A 25 -4.44 12.64 13.71
CA THR A 25 -5.61 13.49 13.43
C THR A 25 -6.12 13.21 12.02
N ASP A 26 -7.38 12.76 11.91
CA ASP A 26 -8.07 12.40 10.66
C ASP A 26 -7.22 11.51 9.71
N PRO A 27 -6.98 10.22 10.06
CA PRO A 27 -6.18 9.32 9.24
C PRO A 27 -6.80 9.08 7.86
N ASP A 28 -8.12 9.18 7.73
CA ASP A 28 -8.83 9.08 6.46
C ASP A 28 -8.51 10.24 5.52
N ALA A 29 -8.54 11.48 6.02
CA ALA A 29 -8.19 12.65 5.23
C ALA A 29 -6.73 12.60 4.77
N ARG A 30 -5.80 12.23 5.69
CA ARG A 30 -4.38 12.04 5.33
C ARG A 30 -4.19 11.01 4.24
N LYS A 31 -4.90 9.87 4.32
CA LYS A 31 -4.78 8.82 3.30
C LYS A 31 -5.35 9.28 1.97
N ARG A 32 -6.48 9.99 1.95
CA ARG A 32 -7.05 10.59 0.72
C ARG A 32 -6.08 11.57 0.09
N GLU A 33 -5.46 12.43 0.89
CA GLU A 33 -4.46 13.39 0.40
C GLU A 33 -3.23 12.69 -0.19
N GLN A 34 -2.71 11.65 0.45
CA GLN A 34 -1.60 10.85 -0.08
C GLN A 34 -1.92 10.25 -1.45
N VAL A 35 -3.11 9.68 -1.61
CA VAL A 35 -3.56 9.11 -2.89
C VAL A 35 -3.77 10.20 -3.93
N ALA A 36 -4.42 11.32 -3.56
CA ALA A 36 -4.63 12.44 -4.47
C ALA A 36 -3.31 13.05 -4.96
N ASN A 37 -2.33 13.20 -4.06
CA ASN A 37 -1.00 13.67 -4.42
C ASN A 37 -0.26 12.70 -5.37
N ALA A 38 -0.45 11.39 -5.20
CA ALA A 38 0.13 10.40 -6.10
C ALA A 38 -0.47 10.46 -7.54
N CYS A 39 -1.69 10.98 -7.68
CA CYS A 39 -2.37 11.14 -8.98
C CYS A 39 -1.98 12.43 -9.73
N ARG A 40 -1.07 13.25 -9.20
CA ARG A 40 -0.64 14.49 -9.87
C ARG A 40 0.34 14.20 -10.99
N ASP A 41 0.27 14.96 -12.06
CA ASP A 41 1.15 14.81 -13.23
C ASP A 41 2.61 15.25 -12.97
N ASP A 42 2.85 16.05 -11.92
CA ASP A 42 4.16 16.59 -11.57
C ASP A 42 4.97 15.72 -10.58
N VAL A 43 4.49 14.53 -10.25
CA VAL A 43 5.18 13.59 -9.36
C VAL A 43 5.66 12.34 -10.10
N PRO A 44 6.77 11.70 -9.68
CA PRO A 44 7.32 10.51 -10.34
C PRO A 44 6.50 9.23 -10.05
N THR A 45 5.42 9.33 -9.28
CA THR A 45 4.55 8.22 -8.91
C THR A 45 3.59 7.90 -10.04
N GLN A 46 3.49 6.63 -10.41
CA GLN A 46 2.47 6.13 -11.33
C GLN A 46 1.31 5.54 -10.54
N VAL A 47 0.11 5.74 -11.05
CA VAL A 47 -1.13 5.18 -10.48
C VAL A 47 -1.82 4.33 -11.52
N TRP A 48 -2.14 3.10 -11.15
CA TRP A 48 -2.92 2.18 -11.98
C TRP A 48 -4.14 1.71 -11.21
N VAL A 49 -5.20 1.44 -11.95
CA VAL A 49 -6.47 0.93 -11.39
C VAL A 49 -6.86 -0.36 -12.09
N ALA A 50 -7.50 -1.25 -11.35
CA ALA A 50 -8.25 -2.36 -11.92
C ALA A 50 -9.74 -1.98 -11.93
N GLU A 51 -10.38 -2.22 -13.07
CA GLU A 51 -11.79 -1.92 -13.29
C GLU A 51 -12.54 -3.21 -13.65
N PHE A 52 -13.73 -3.37 -13.08
CA PHE A 52 -14.62 -4.47 -13.37
C PHE A 52 -16.06 -3.93 -13.46
N GLU A 53 -16.74 -4.18 -14.58
CA GLU A 53 -18.13 -3.70 -14.84
C GLU A 53 -18.30 -2.19 -14.58
N ASP A 54 -17.38 -1.38 -15.12
CA ASP A 54 -17.32 0.09 -14.97
C ASP A 54 -17.10 0.58 -13.52
N GLU A 55 -16.66 -0.30 -12.61
CA GLU A 55 -16.33 0.04 -11.22
C GLU A 55 -14.83 -0.16 -10.95
N ILE A 56 -14.19 0.85 -10.32
CA ILE A 56 -12.80 0.73 -9.86
C ILE A 56 -12.78 -0.20 -8.64
N THR A 57 -12.19 -1.37 -8.81
CA THR A 57 -12.12 -2.42 -7.79
C THR A 57 -10.82 -2.41 -6.99
N GLU A 58 -9.76 -1.87 -7.58
CA GLU A 58 -8.43 -1.76 -6.97
C GLU A 58 -7.69 -0.56 -7.52
N PHE A 59 -6.75 -0.03 -6.74
CA PHE A 59 -5.71 0.86 -7.25
C PHE A 59 -4.36 0.50 -6.63
N ILE A 60 -3.30 0.88 -7.32
CA ILE A 60 -1.92 0.75 -6.87
C ILE A 60 -1.11 1.97 -7.30
N THR A 61 -0.27 2.45 -6.41
CA THR A 61 0.74 3.46 -6.73
C THR A 61 2.11 2.84 -6.71
N PHE A 62 2.99 3.26 -7.60
CA PHE A 62 4.38 2.83 -7.59
C PHE A 62 5.28 3.89 -8.23
N LYS A 63 6.55 3.82 -7.93
CA LYS A 63 7.59 4.67 -8.52
C LYS A 63 8.81 3.83 -8.90
N MET A 64 9.60 4.35 -9.84
CA MET A 64 10.84 3.72 -10.28
C MET A 64 12.00 4.67 -10.04
N ASN A 65 13.03 4.19 -9.37
CA ASN A 65 14.28 4.93 -9.17
C ASN A 65 15.28 4.46 -10.22
N ASN A 66 15.48 5.25 -11.26
CA ASN A 66 16.35 4.90 -12.38
C ASN A 66 17.84 4.92 -12.01
N ASP A 67 18.25 5.68 -11.00
CA ASP A 67 19.65 5.70 -10.55
C ASP A 67 20.01 4.43 -9.80
N ARG A 68 19.09 3.90 -9.01
CA ARG A 68 19.26 2.68 -8.23
C ARG A 68 18.75 1.41 -8.94
N LEU A 69 17.99 1.58 -10.01
CA LEU A 69 17.27 0.52 -10.73
C LEU A 69 16.36 -0.30 -9.79
N VAL A 70 15.62 0.38 -8.93
CA VAL A 70 14.71 -0.21 -7.94
C VAL A 70 13.32 0.40 -8.07
N GLY A 71 12.31 -0.45 -8.19
CA GLY A 71 10.91 -0.06 -8.10
C GLY A 71 10.41 -0.07 -6.65
N GLU A 72 9.43 0.78 -6.32
CA GLU A 72 8.79 0.80 -5.01
C GLU A 72 7.28 0.83 -5.18
N ILE A 73 6.59 -0.17 -4.61
CA ILE A 73 5.13 -0.19 -4.50
C ILE A 73 4.73 0.67 -3.31
N GLY A 74 3.84 1.62 -3.54
CA GLY A 74 3.33 2.53 -2.53
C GLY A 74 1.92 2.16 -2.04
N ASN A 75 1.01 3.14 -2.03
CA ASN A 75 -0.36 2.91 -1.61
C ASN A 75 -1.07 1.98 -2.58
N ASN A 76 -1.77 1.00 -2.04
CA ASN A 76 -2.62 0.10 -2.82
C ASN A 76 -3.81 -0.35 -1.96
N ALA A 77 -4.92 -0.66 -2.59
CA ALA A 77 -6.09 -1.18 -1.90
C ALA A 77 -7.05 -1.85 -2.88
N VAL A 78 -7.57 -3.00 -2.48
CA VAL A 78 -8.69 -3.68 -3.14
C VAL A 78 -9.97 -3.31 -2.42
N SER A 79 -11.02 -2.94 -3.15
CA SER A 79 -12.36 -2.70 -2.60
C SER A 79 -12.82 -3.92 -1.79
N PRO A 80 -13.39 -3.73 -0.59
CA PRO A 80 -13.80 -4.85 0.28
C PRO A 80 -14.65 -5.91 -0.43
N ASP A 81 -15.56 -5.50 -1.30
CA ASP A 81 -16.46 -6.39 -2.04
C ASP A 81 -15.74 -7.26 -3.09
N PHE A 82 -14.51 -6.91 -3.42
CA PHE A 82 -13.68 -7.60 -4.42
C PHE A 82 -12.46 -8.31 -3.82
N GLN A 83 -12.29 -8.24 -2.49
CA GLN A 83 -11.19 -8.94 -1.81
C GLN A 83 -11.34 -10.47 -1.89
N GLY A 84 -10.22 -11.18 -1.81
CA GLY A 84 -10.19 -12.65 -1.85
C GLY A 84 -10.37 -13.27 -3.23
N ARG A 85 -10.46 -12.46 -4.30
CA ARG A 85 -10.62 -12.91 -5.70
C ARG A 85 -9.31 -12.94 -6.49
N GLY A 86 -8.18 -12.69 -5.84
CA GLY A 86 -6.86 -12.67 -6.49
C GLY A 86 -6.52 -11.39 -7.24
N ILE A 87 -7.39 -10.36 -7.21
CA ILE A 87 -7.18 -9.09 -7.94
C ILE A 87 -5.87 -8.43 -7.50
N GLY A 88 -5.63 -8.29 -6.19
CA GLY A 88 -4.40 -7.71 -5.67
C GLY A 88 -3.14 -8.44 -6.14
N THR A 89 -3.16 -9.77 -6.20
CA THR A 89 -2.05 -10.56 -6.74
C THR A 89 -1.79 -10.23 -8.20
N GLN A 90 -2.84 -10.18 -9.03
CA GLN A 90 -2.73 -9.85 -10.46
C GLN A 90 -2.18 -8.42 -10.66
N MET A 91 -2.62 -7.45 -9.85
CA MET A 91 -2.13 -6.09 -9.92
C MET A 91 -0.64 -6.00 -9.56
N TYR A 92 -0.19 -6.73 -8.53
CA TYR A 92 1.24 -6.79 -8.19
C TYR A 92 2.07 -7.45 -9.31
N GLU A 93 1.62 -8.55 -9.88
CA GLU A 93 2.28 -9.19 -11.03
C GLU A 93 2.39 -8.24 -12.21
N PHE A 94 1.32 -7.49 -12.50
CA PHE A 94 1.30 -6.47 -13.56
C PHE A 94 2.34 -5.37 -13.31
N VAL A 95 2.36 -4.78 -12.10
CA VAL A 95 3.28 -3.69 -11.77
C VAL A 95 4.73 -4.17 -11.74
N LEU A 96 5.00 -5.38 -11.20
CA LEU A 96 6.33 -5.99 -11.24
C LEU A 96 6.80 -6.24 -12.69
N GLY A 97 5.89 -6.65 -13.57
CA GLY A 97 6.15 -6.74 -15.01
C GLY A 97 6.57 -5.41 -15.62
N LYS A 98 5.83 -4.33 -15.32
CA LYS A 98 6.17 -2.96 -15.76
C LYS A 98 7.54 -2.50 -15.25
N MET A 99 7.85 -2.77 -13.99
CA MET A 99 9.17 -2.46 -13.42
C MET A 99 10.29 -3.22 -14.13
N LYS A 100 10.09 -4.51 -14.38
CA LYS A 100 11.04 -5.35 -15.11
C LYS A 100 11.27 -4.86 -16.54
N ASP A 101 10.20 -4.54 -17.28
CA ASP A 101 10.27 -4.03 -18.64
C ASP A 101 10.98 -2.65 -18.70
N ALA A 102 10.89 -1.86 -17.63
CA ALA A 102 11.60 -0.60 -17.47
C ALA A 102 13.06 -0.76 -17.01
N GLY A 103 13.55 -2.01 -16.85
CA GLY A 103 14.94 -2.29 -16.49
C GLY A 103 15.25 -2.21 -14.99
N MET A 104 14.23 -2.26 -14.12
CA MET A 104 14.47 -2.34 -12.68
C MET A 104 15.06 -3.72 -12.31
N ASN A 105 16.08 -3.72 -11.45
CA ASN A 105 16.73 -4.94 -10.97
C ASN A 105 16.11 -5.50 -9.69
N GLY A 106 15.29 -4.71 -9.00
CA GLY A 106 14.61 -5.12 -7.79
C GLY A 106 13.38 -4.27 -7.52
N ALA A 107 12.55 -4.75 -6.61
CA ALA A 107 11.38 -4.04 -6.12
C ALA A 107 11.29 -4.13 -4.60
N ILE A 108 10.76 -3.08 -3.98
CA ILE A 108 10.48 -3.02 -2.55
C ILE A 108 9.01 -2.67 -2.32
N VAL A 109 8.47 -3.14 -1.21
CA VAL A 109 7.16 -2.76 -0.69
C VAL A 109 7.24 -2.72 0.83
N GLU A 110 6.58 -1.75 1.45
CA GLU A 110 6.50 -1.63 2.91
C GLU A 110 5.08 -1.96 3.38
N THR A 111 4.98 -2.72 4.47
CA THR A 111 3.71 -3.08 5.09
C THR A 111 3.88 -3.31 6.59
N GLY A 112 2.77 -3.28 7.34
CA GLY A 112 2.79 -3.55 8.77
C GLY A 112 2.97 -5.03 9.10
N SER A 113 3.40 -5.30 10.33
CA SER A 113 3.60 -6.66 10.86
C SER A 113 2.39 -7.24 11.59
N ASP A 114 1.40 -6.40 11.93
CA ASP A 114 0.18 -6.81 12.64
C ASP A 114 -0.80 -7.56 11.72
N ASP A 115 -1.86 -8.13 12.31
CA ASP A 115 -2.81 -8.98 11.62
C ASP A 115 -3.64 -8.25 10.55
N ALA A 116 -3.85 -6.94 10.69
CA ALA A 116 -4.57 -6.14 9.70
C ALA A 116 -3.88 -6.15 8.33
N TYR A 117 -2.56 -6.34 8.30
CA TYR A 117 -1.77 -6.43 7.07
C TYR A 117 -1.48 -7.86 6.60
N ALA A 118 -1.98 -8.90 7.30
CA ALA A 118 -1.65 -10.30 6.97
C ALA A 118 -1.97 -10.68 5.53
N ARG A 119 -3.12 -10.21 5.00
CA ARG A 119 -3.51 -10.47 3.60
C ARG A 119 -2.56 -9.81 2.60
N ALA A 120 -2.12 -8.59 2.89
CA ALA A 120 -1.15 -7.89 2.03
C ALA A 120 0.18 -8.63 2.01
N ARG A 121 0.71 -9.05 3.18
CA ARG A 121 1.94 -9.84 3.27
C ARG A 121 1.86 -11.12 2.46
N GLN A 122 0.77 -11.90 2.62
CA GLN A 122 0.55 -13.12 1.84
C GLN A 122 0.53 -12.88 0.33
N ALA A 123 -0.09 -11.79 -0.11
CA ALA A 123 -0.15 -11.44 -1.53
C ALA A 123 1.24 -11.03 -2.07
N TYR A 124 2.03 -10.29 -1.29
CA TYR A 124 3.42 -9.96 -1.67
C TYR A 124 4.31 -11.19 -1.76
N GLU A 125 4.25 -12.07 -0.76
CA GLU A 125 5.01 -13.33 -0.75
C GLU A 125 4.63 -14.22 -1.95
N LYS A 126 3.35 -14.27 -2.29
CA LYS A 126 2.84 -15.05 -3.43
C LYS A 126 3.42 -14.59 -4.78
N VAL A 127 3.67 -13.31 -4.96
CA VAL A 127 4.29 -12.77 -6.19
C VAL A 127 5.82 -12.73 -6.13
N GLY A 128 6.43 -13.28 -5.07
CA GLY A 128 7.87 -13.51 -4.97
C GLY A 128 8.64 -12.53 -4.09
N PHE A 129 7.98 -11.61 -3.37
CA PHE A 129 8.68 -10.80 -2.38
C PHE A 129 9.19 -11.70 -1.24
N SER A 130 10.42 -11.46 -0.84
CA SER A 130 11.12 -12.18 0.22
C SER A 130 12.12 -11.25 0.92
N GLY A 131 12.81 -11.74 1.95
CA GLY A 131 13.85 -10.95 2.62
C GLY A 131 13.29 -9.77 3.43
N ALA A 132 12.16 -9.97 4.14
CA ALA A 132 11.55 -8.93 4.95
C ALA A 132 12.43 -8.44 6.09
N ILE A 133 12.53 -7.13 6.27
CA ILE A 133 13.21 -6.47 7.39
C ILE A 133 12.12 -5.92 8.32
N PRO A 134 11.91 -6.49 9.52
CA PRO A 134 10.94 -5.97 10.48
C PRO A 134 11.33 -4.58 10.97
N SER A 135 10.36 -3.69 11.11
CA SER A 135 10.53 -2.37 11.72
C SER A 135 9.47 -2.10 12.78
N LEU A 136 9.81 -1.28 13.78
CA LEU A 136 8.91 -0.87 14.85
C LEU A 136 8.78 0.65 14.87
N ARG A 137 7.58 1.13 15.12
CA ARG A 137 7.29 2.55 15.39
C ARG A 137 6.84 2.69 16.82
N TYR A 138 7.49 3.56 17.56
CA TYR A 138 7.12 3.90 18.93
C TYR A 138 6.41 5.25 18.98
N HIS A 139 5.51 5.42 19.95
CA HIS A 139 4.74 6.63 20.17
C HIS A 139 4.88 7.07 21.64
N ILE A 140 4.88 8.36 21.87
CA ILE A 140 4.91 8.97 23.21
C ILE A 140 4.14 10.30 23.17
N GLU A 141 3.38 10.57 24.22
CA GLU A 141 2.82 11.90 24.49
C GLU A 141 3.89 12.75 25.20
N LEU A 142 4.03 14.04 24.80
CA LEU A 142 4.99 14.98 25.35
C LEU A 142 4.33 16.03 26.22
#